data_c044b612844704695e015ec36ac05155
#
_entry.id   c044b612844704695e015ec36ac05155
#
_cell.length_a   1.000
_cell.length_b   1.000
_cell.length_c   1.000
_cell.angle_alpha   90.00
_cell.angle_beta   90.00
_cell.angle_gamma   90.00
#
_symmetry.space_group_name_H-M   'P 1'
#
loop_
_entity.id
_entity.type
_entity.pdbx_description
1 polymer ?
#
loop_
_entity_poly.entity_id
_entity_poly.type
_entity_poly.pdbx_seq_one_letter_code
_entity_poly.pdbx_strand_id
1 'polypeptide(L)'
;MGINEFLKVILEWIYGFVGNYGWAVVLFTLLVRLIVMPFDYKSRVGMRKMQKIAPMQAKLQKKYEKDPDKMNKKLQELYREQRVNPLSSCLPMLISFPILVAMFTAMRMVANEHLAQQAFDIIASGNPALDSWLWVKNVWMPDSPFAAVWPNLDSLRQIATNEWLAVFNKLPQETLALLADKGLALTAESFAGDALNTTIQTIYTTMEQLPAYMEHVKYYSDLAIPLFNIHIFVNYNGYFILPILAAGGQFLMTKLTGTAQTPAADDAQAQQAQNSMKFMNYFFPIFTLILCFNYNAIFALYWVAANVIAIVQTKGINMYLDRKEALEAANPNKNTGSLK
;
A
#
# COMPACT_ATOMS: atom_id res chain seq x y z
N MET A 1 -16.67 10.35 -12.58
CA MET A 1 -15.87 9.16 -12.27
C MET A 1 -14.59 9.65 -11.59
N GLY A 2 -14.41 9.30 -10.32
CA GLY A 2 -13.20 9.66 -9.58
C GLY A 2 -12.01 8.77 -9.98
N ILE A 3 -10.79 9.18 -9.61
CA ILE A 3 -9.58 8.38 -9.90
C ILE A 3 -9.67 6.97 -9.28
N ASN A 4 -10.32 6.84 -8.13
CA ASN A 4 -10.49 5.57 -7.42
C ASN A 4 -11.40 4.61 -8.20
N GLU A 5 -12.52 5.11 -8.72
CA GLU A 5 -13.45 4.33 -9.57
C GLU A 5 -12.77 3.90 -10.86
N PHE A 6 -11.99 4.79 -11.47
CA PHE A 6 -11.22 4.45 -12.67
C PHE A 6 -10.21 3.32 -12.41
N LEU A 7 -9.46 3.40 -11.30
CA LEU A 7 -8.51 2.36 -10.90
C LEU A 7 -9.21 1.04 -10.56
N LYS A 8 -10.38 1.09 -9.91
CA LYS A 8 -11.23 -0.08 -9.67
C LYS A 8 -11.61 -0.76 -10.99
N VAL A 9 -12.10 0.01 -11.97
CA VAL A 9 -12.48 -0.53 -13.29
C VAL A 9 -11.30 -1.21 -13.98
N ILE A 10 -10.09 -0.62 -13.90
CA ILE A 10 -8.89 -1.26 -14.47
C ILE A 10 -8.58 -2.58 -13.76
N LEU A 11 -8.65 -2.61 -12.43
CA LEU A 11 -8.40 -3.83 -11.65
C LEU A 11 -9.40 -4.94 -12.01
N GLU A 12 -10.69 -4.61 -12.09
CA GLU A 12 -11.75 -5.55 -12.49
C GLU A 12 -11.59 -6.03 -13.94
N TRP A 13 -11.16 -5.13 -14.83
CA TRP A 13 -10.85 -5.48 -16.22
C TRP A 13 -9.70 -6.49 -16.30
N ILE A 14 -8.60 -6.28 -15.55
CA ILE A 14 -7.50 -7.24 -15.47
C ILE A 14 -7.97 -8.56 -14.86
N TYR A 15 -8.79 -8.51 -13.81
CA TYR A 15 -9.39 -9.71 -13.22
C TYR A 15 -10.19 -10.53 -14.24
N GLY A 16 -10.94 -9.87 -15.12
CA GLY A 16 -11.71 -10.52 -16.19
C GLY A 16 -10.86 -11.40 -17.15
N PHE A 17 -9.57 -11.09 -17.31
CA PHE A 17 -8.64 -11.91 -18.09
C PHE A 17 -7.94 -12.99 -17.26
N VAL A 18 -7.62 -12.67 -16.01
CA VAL A 18 -6.76 -13.52 -15.15
C VAL A 18 -7.58 -14.51 -14.33
N GLY A 19 -8.81 -14.15 -13.99
CA GLY A 19 -9.72 -14.98 -13.18
C GLY A 19 -9.28 -15.17 -11.72
N ASN A 20 -8.30 -14.37 -11.24
CA ASN A 20 -7.82 -14.45 -9.87
C ASN A 20 -7.37 -13.06 -9.39
N TYR A 21 -7.93 -12.56 -8.29
CA TYR A 21 -7.66 -11.21 -7.79
C TYR A 21 -6.22 -11.02 -7.31
N GLY A 22 -5.59 -12.04 -6.75
CA GLY A 22 -4.19 -11.92 -6.34
C GLY A 22 -3.27 -11.64 -7.52
N TRP A 23 -3.39 -12.38 -8.61
CA TRP A 23 -2.62 -12.12 -9.82
C TRP A 23 -3.04 -10.85 -10.53
N ALA A 24 -4.33 -10.51 -10.50
CA ALA A 24 -4.82 -9.24 -11.06
C ALA A 24 -4.16 -8.03 -10.38
N VAL A 25 -4.01 -8.04 -9.05
CA VAL A 25 -3.34 -6.98 -8.30
C VAL A 25 -1.85 -6.92 -8.60
N VAL A 26 -1.16 -8.05 -8.78
CA VAL A 26 0.25 -8.06 -9.19
C VAL A 26 0.44 -7.41 -10.56
N LEU A 27 -0.39 -7.76 -11.54
CA LEU A 27 -0.33 -7.18 -12.89
C LEU A 27 -0.74 -5.70 -12.89
N PHE A 28 -1.77 -5.36 -12.14
CA PHE A 28 -2.19 -3.97 -11.96
C PHE A 28 -1.08 -3.12 -11.34
N THR A 29 -0.39 -3.63 -10.33
CA THR A 29 0.76 -2.96 -9.71
C THR A 29 1.89 -2.77 -10.71
N LEU A 30 2.18 -3.78 -11.53
CA LEU A 30 3.18 -3.69 -12.61
C LEU A 30 2.82 -2.59 -13.62
N LEU A 31 1.56 -2.54 -14.05
CA LEU A 31 1.07 -1.52 -14.98
C LEU A 31 1.27 -0.10 -14.42
N VAL A 32 0.84 0.13 -13.18
CA VAL A 32 1.01 1.43 -12.52
C VAL A 32 2.49 1.80 -12.39
N ARG A 33 3.35 0.86 -12.01
CA ARG A 33 4.79 1.08 -11.90
C ARG A 33 5.46 1.41 -13.24
N LEU A 34 5.00 0.81 -14.32
CA LEU A 34 5.49 1.14 -15.67
C LEU A 34 5.09 2.57 -16.08
N ILE A 35 3.86 3.00 -15.76
CA ILE A 35 3.40 4.37 -16.03
C ILE A 35 4.23 5.40 -15.23
N VAL A 36 4.58 5.09 -13.99
CA VAL A 36 5.36 6.00 -13.10
C VAL A 36 6.87 5.94 -13.39
N MET A 37 7.37 4.92 -14.08
CA MET A 37 8.79 4.69 -14.35
C MET A 37 9.56 5.90 -14.93
N PRO A 38 9.02 6.68 -15.88
CA PRO A 38 9.72 7.88 -16.39
C PRO A 38 9.99 8.93 -15.30
N PHE A 39 9.09 9.07 -14.35
CA PHE A 39 9.23 9.98 -13.22
C PHE A 39 10.29 9.47 -12.24
N ASP A 40 10.29 8.17 -11.95
CA ASP A 40 11.32 7.52 -11.11
C ASP A 40 12.71 7.67 -11.71
N TYR A 41 12.85 7.52 -13.03
CA TYR A 41 14.10 7.73 -13.72
C TYR A 41 14.59 9.18 -13.57
N LYS A 42 13.75 10.19 -13.86
CA LYS A 42 14.10 11.61 -13.73
C LYS A 42 14.51 11.96 -12.30
N SER A 43 13.80 11.44 -11.33
CA SER A 43 14.13 11.63 -9.92
C SER A 43 15.49 11.05 -9.54
N ARG A 44 15.81 9.84 -9.97
CA ARG A 44 17.13 9.23 -9.71
C ARG A 44 18.26 9.99 -10.32
N VAL A 45 18.08 10.51 -11.54
CA VAL A 45 19.05 11.43 -12.15
C VAL A 45 19.25 12.67 -11.28
N GLY A 46 18.16 13.26 -10.79
CA GLY A 46 18.21 14.40 -9.85
C GLY A 46 18.92 14.08 -8.54
N MET A 47 18.60 12.93 -7.94
CA MET A 47 19.27 12.47 -6.70
C MET A 47 20.79 12.28 -6.91
N ARG A 48 21.23 11.66 -8.01
CA ARG A 48 22.66 11.52 -8.33
C ARG A 48 23.37 12.86 -8.48
N LYS A 49 22.73 13.84 -9.15
CA LYS A 49 23.28 15.20 -9.23
C LYS A 49 23.41 15.83 -7.84
N MET A 50 22.40 15.68 -6.97
CA MET A 50 22.46 16.16 -5.59
C MET A 50 23.59 15.49 -4.80
N GLN A 51 23.80 14.19 -4.96
CA GLN A 51 24.92 13.46 -4.32
C GLN A 51 26.30 13.99 -4.74
N LYS A 52 26.46 14.33 -6.03
CA LYS A 52 27.73 14.91 -6.55
C LYS A 52 28.06 16.27 -5.93
N ILE A 53 27.06 17.07 -5.58
CA ILE A 53 27.28 18.40 -4.96
C ILE A 53 27.23 18.37 -3.41
N ALA A 54 26.88 17.24 -2.80
CA ALA A 54 26.79 17.10 -1.34
C ALA A 54 28.07 17.56 -0.59
N PRO A 55 29.30 17.23 -1.05
CA PRO A 55 30.51 17.72 -0.39
C PRO A 55 30.68 19.26 -0.49
N MET A 56 30.19 19.90 -1.55
CA MET A 56 30.18 21.36 -1.68
C MET A 56 29.15 21.99 -0.73
N GLN A 57 27.97 21.38 -0.59
CA GLN A 57 26.95 21.77 0.36
C GLN A 57 27.49 21.76 1.79
N ALA A 58 28.12 20.64 2.19
CA ALA A 58 28.71 20.51 3.53
C ALA A 58 29.77 21.58 3.83
N LYS A 59 30.61 21.91 2.83
CA LYS A 59 31.59 23.00 2.98
C LYS A 59 30.93 24.37 3.16
N LEU A 60 29.86 24.67 2.43
CA LEU A 60 29.12 25.92 2.55
C LEU A 60 28.39 25.99 3.91
N GLN A 61 27.77 24.93 4.35
CA GLN A 61 27.11 24.84 5.65
C GLN A 61 28.11 25.12 6.78
N LYS A 62 29.25 24.45 6.79
CA LYS A 62 30.31 24.68 7.78
C LYS A 62 30.87 26.10 7.73
N LYS A 63 31.04 26.69 6.51
CA LYS A 63 31.59 28.02 6.36
C LYS A 63 30.68 29.14 6.87
N TYR A 64 29.35 28.95 6.72
CA TYR A 64 28.36 29.97 7.04
C TYR A 64 27.42 29.53 8.21
N GLU A 65 27.88 28.63 9.07
CA GLU A 65 27.15 28.10 10.22
C GLU A 65 26.51 29.18 11.12
N LYS A 66 27.23 30.29 11.30
CA LYS A 66 26.79 31.43 12.13
C LYS A 66 25.93 32.46 11.40
N ASP A 67 25.69 32.30 10.10
CA ASP A 67 24.92 33.23 9.26
C ASP A 67 23.95 32.44 8.36
N PRO A 68 22.76 32.04 8.90
CA PRO A 68 21.79 31.22 8.16
C PRO A 68 21.30 31.86 6.86
N ASP A 69 21.14 33.18 6.82
CA ASP A 69 20.64 33.89 5.64
C ASP A 69 21.66 33.83 4.50
N LYS A 70 22.92 34.04 4.84
CA LYS A 70 24.02 33.97 3.87
C LYS A 70 24.27 32.55 3.43
N MET A 71 24.14 31.58 4.33
CA MET A 71 24.20 30.14 4.02
C MET A 71 23.13 29.76 2.99
N ASN A 72 21.87 30.14 3.24
CA ASN A 72 20.76 29.85 2.34
C ASN A 72 20.96 30.47 0.94
N LYS A 73 21.41 31.74 0.89
CA LYS A 73 21.73 32.39 -0.40
C LYS A 73 22.83 31.65 -1.16
N LYS A 74 23.91 31.25 -0.47
CA LYS A 74 25.03 30.52 -1.10
C LYS A 74 24.64 29.09 -1.52
N LEU A 75 23.78 28.42 -0.80
CA LEU A 75 23.22 27.13 -1.22
C LEU A 75 22.34 27.29 -2.46
N GLN A 76 21.49 28.33 -2.53
CA GLN A 76 20.68 28.59 -3.73
C GLN A 76 21.56 28.93 -4.95
N GLU A 77 22.62 29.73 -4.77
CA GLU A 77 23.62 30.00 -5.82
C GLU A 77 24.25 28.69 -6.32
N LEU A 78 24.72 27.84 -5.42
CA LEU A 78 25.27 26.52 -5.75
C LEU A 78 24.30 25.66 -6.58
N TYR A 79 23.04 25.57 -6.15
CA TYR A 79 22.03 24.80 -6.87
C TYR A 79 21.79 25.35 -8.29
N ARG A 80 21.76 26.68 -8.43
CA ARG A 80 21.59 27.35 -9.72
C ARG A 80 22.80 27.15 -10.63
N GLU A 81 24.01 27.30 -10.11
CA GLU A 81 25.26 27.11 -10.86
C GLU A 81 25.40 25.65 -11.34
N GLN A 82 25.07 24.69 -10.48
CA GLN A 82 25.15 23.27 -10.80
C GLN A 82 23.91 22.76 -11.56
N ARG A 83 22.93 23.62 -11.86
CA ARG A 83 21.66 23.28 -12.52
C ARG A 83 20.96 22.11 -11.87
N VAL A 84 20.91 22.08 -10.53
CA VAL A 84 20.30 21.05 -9.73
C VAL A 84 19.10 21.63 -9.00
N ASN A 85 17.97 20.94 -9.12
CA ASN A 85 16.76 21.31 -8.36
C ASN A 85 16.67 20.44 -7.10
N PRO A 86 16.74 21.01 -5.88
CA PRO A 86 16.63 20.26 -4.64
C PRO A 86 15.28 19.54 -4.50
N LEU A 87 14.22 20.06 -5.11
CA LEU A 87 12.89 19.43 -5.11
C LEU A 87 12.83 18.16 -5.97
N SER A 88 13.80 17.93 -6.88
CA SER A 88 13.80 16.72 -7.71
C SER A 88 13.97 15.44 -6.92
N SER A 89 14.56 15.51 -5.73
CA SER A 89 14.74 14.34 -4.84
C SER A 89 13.46 13.95 -4.11
N CYS A 90 12.54 14.88 -3.84
CA CYS A 90 11.25 14.59 -3.19
C CYS A 90 10.09 14.39 -4.19
N LEU A 91 10.31 14.67 -5.48
CA LEU A 91 9.30 14.53 -6.53
C LEU A 91 8.65 13.15 -6.60
N PRO A 92 9.37 12.01 -6.45
CA PRO A 92 8.74 10.69 -6.43
C PRO A 92 7.73 10.55 -5.31
N MET A 93 8.05 11.04 -4.11
CA MET A 93 7.15 10.96 -2.98
C MET A 93 5.87 11.75 -3.24
N LEU A 94 5.97 12.94 -3.82
CA LEU A 94 4.82 13.79 -4.15
C LEU A 94 3.91 13.16 -5.21
N ILE A 95 4.45 12.41 -6.16
CA ILE A 95 3.67 11.72 -7.20
C ILE A 95 3.14 10.38 -6.69
N SER A 96 3.99 9.62 -5.97
CA SER A 96 3.63 8.27 -5.52
C SER A 96 2.58 8.27 -4.40
N PHE A 97 2.54 9.29 -3.54
CA PHE A 97 1.62 9.33 -2.42
C PHE A 97 0.14 9.45 -2.85
N PRO A 98 -0.27 10.36 -3.73
CA PRO A 98 -1.65 10.39 -4.23
C PRO A 98 -2.05 9.10 -4.95
N ILE A 99 -1.13 8.51 -5.73
CA ILE A 99 -1.37 7.23 -6.40
C ILE A 99 -1.58 6.12 -5.38
N LEU A 100 -0.75 6.06 -4.34
CA LEU A 100 -0.89 5.08 -3.25
C LEU A 100 -2.26 5.19 -2.57
N VAL A 101 -2.69 6.42 -2.23
CA VAL A 101 -4.00 6.65 -1.60
C VAL A 101 -5.14 6.22 -2.53
N ALA A 102 -5.07 6.58 -3.81
CA ALA A 102 -6.09 6.20 -4.80
C ALA A 102 -6.15 4.67 -5.00
N MET A 103 -4.99 4.01 -5.07
CA MET A 103 -4.87 2.54 -5.15
C MET A 103 -5.45 1.85 -3.92
N PHE A 104 -5.09 2.36 -2.73
CA PHE A 104 -5.61 1.85 -1.47
C PHE A 104 -7.14 1.93 -1.43
N THR A 105 -7.69 3.09 -1.83
CA THR A 105 -9.14 3.29 -1.85
C THR A 105 -9.83 2.38 -2.87
N ALA A 106 -9.26 2.24 -4.07
CA ALA A 106 -9.82 1.35 -5.10
C ALA A 106 -9.86 -0.11 -4.65
N MET A 107 -8.75 -0.63 -4.08
CA MET A 107 -8.70 -2.00 -3.55
C MET A 107 -9.65 -2.19 -2.37
N ARG A 108 -9.79 -1.19 -1.50
CA ARG A 108 -10.73 -1.23 -0.38
C ARG A 108 -12.17 -1.30 -0.88
N MET A 109 -12.54 -0.54 -1.90
CA MET A 109 -13.89 -0.60 -2.48
C MET A 109 -14.20 -2.01 -3.01
N VAL A 110 -13.28 -2.62 -3.76
CA VAL A 110 -13.45 -4.00 -4.25
C VAL A 110 -13.56 -4.99 -3.09
N ALA A 111 -12.67 -4.89 -2.10
CA ALA A 111 -12.69 -5.77 -0.93
C ALA A 111 -14.00 -5.66 -0.14
N ASN A 112 -14.49 -4.46 0.07
CA ASN A 112 -15.73 -4.21 0.79
C ASN A 112 -16.96 -4.78 0.06
N GLU A 113 -17.02 -4.65 -1.26
CA GLU A 113 -18.10 -5.28 -2.06
C GLU A 113 -18.05 -6.81 -1.95
N HIS A 114 -16.87 -7.43 -2.02
CA HIS A 114 -16.74 -8.87 -1.84
C HIS A 114 -17.09 -9.34 -0.43
N LEU A 115 -16.69 -8.61 0.61
CA LEU A 115 -17.05 -8.93 2.00
C LEU A 115 -18.55 -8.81 2.23
N ALA A 116 -19.21 -7.77 1.67
CA ALA A 116 -20.66 -7.63 1.72
C ALA A 116 -21.37 -8.80 1.00
N GLN A 117 -20.89 -9.18 -0.19
CA GLN A 117 -21.43 -10.33 -0.93
C GLN A 117 -21.25 -11.62 -0.12
N GLN A 118 -20.05 -11.85 0.44
CA GLN A 118 -19.79 -13.02 1.27
C GLN A 118 -20.72 -13.09 2.50
N ALA A 119 -21.02 -11.96 3.15
CA ALA A 119 -21.95 -11.94 4.28
C ALA A 119 -23.36 -12.39 3.85
N PHE A 120 -23.85 -11.93 2.70
CA PHE A 120 -25.13 -12.38 2.15
C PHE A 120 -25.12 -13.86 1.75
N ASP A 121 -24.04 -14.32 1.09
CA ASP A 121 -23.89 -15.71 0.67
C ASP A 121 -23.83 -16.67 1.86
N ILE A 122 -23.15 -16.28 2.95
CA ILE A 122 -23.10 -17.05 4.21
C ILE A 122 -24.50 -17.26 4.75
N ILE A 123 -25.31 -16.20 4.80
CA ILE A 123 -26.67 -16.31 5.33
C ILE A 123 -27.59 -17.08 4.41
N ALA A 124 -27.50 -16.84 3.10
CA ALA A 124 -28.39 -17.46 2.11
C ALA A 124 -28.08 -18.94 1.91
N SER A 125 -26.80 -19.32 1.77
CA SER A 125 -26.37 -20.67 1.37
C SER A 125 -25.44 -21.39 2.34
N GLY A 126 -24.85 -20.67 3.31
CA GLY A 126 -23.81 -21.21 4.18
C GLY A 126 -22.47 -21.47 3.51
N ASN A 127 -22.29 -21.04 2.24
CA ASN A 127 -21.08 -21.31 1.46
C ASN A 127 -20.72 -20.09 0.58
N PRO A 128 -20.00 -19.11 1.10
CA PRO A 128 -19.60 -17.92 0.32
C PRO A 128 -18.54 -18.26 -0.70
N ALA A 129 -18.56 -17.60 -1.83
CA ALA A 129 -17.47 -17.63 -2.80
C ALA A 129 -16.22 -16.97 -2.20
N LEU A 130 -15.10 -17.68 -2.17
CA LEU A 130 -13.83 -17.21 -1.64
C LEU A 130 -12.81 -16.99 -2.76
N ASP A 131 -12.15 -15.85 -2.73
CA ASP A 131 -11.02 -15.56 -3.61
C ASP A 131 -9.72 -15.94 -2.89
N SER A 132 -9.07 -17.02 -3.30
CA SER A 132 -7.82 -17.50 -2.73
C SER A 132 -6.62 -17.09 -3.56
N TRP A 133 -5.46 -16.98 -2.90
CA TRP A 133 -4.17 -16.77 -3.57
C TRP A 133 -3.02 -17.42 -2.79
N LEU A 134 -2.31 -18.36 -3.41
CA LEU A 134 -1.27 -19.18 -2.79
C LEU A 134 -1.74 -19.79 -1.46
N TRP A 135 -1.19 -19.33 -0.33
CA TRP A 135 -1.54 -19.80 1.01
C TRP A 135 -2.71 -19.03 1.65
N VAL A 136 -3.13 -17.91 1.07
CA VAL A 136 -4.24 -17.09 1.58
C VAL A 136 -5.55 -17.66 1.08
N LYS A 137 -6.44 -18.03 1.99
CA LYS A 137 -7.73 -18.67 1.66
C LYS A 137 -8.77 -17.67 1.17
N ASN A 138 -8.75 -16.45 1.70
CA ASN A 138 -9.62 -15.34 1.32
C ASN A 138 -8.78 -14.05 1.26
N VAL A 139 -8.53 -13.52 0.07
CA VAL A 139 -7.69 -12.32 -0.10
C VAL A 139 -8.33 -11.06 0.46
N TRP A 140 -9.64 -11.10 0.76
CA TRP A 140 -10.38 -9.98 1.34
C TRP A 140 -10.28 -9.92 2.88
N MET A 141 -9.73 -10.95 3.51
CA MET A 141 -9.41 -11.00 4.92
C MET A 141 -7.88 -10.89 5.13
N PRO A 142 -7.39 -10.50 6.32
CA PRO A 142 -5.95 -10.40 6.58
C PRO A 142 -5.20 -11.73 6.39
N ASP A 143 -3.98 -11.71 5.84
CA ASP A 143 -3.07 -12.87 5.82
C ASP A 143 -2.50 -13.06 7.23
N SER A 144 -3.23 -13.76 8.06
CA SER A 144 -2.87 -13.92 9.47
C SER A 144 -3.50 -15.19 10.08
N PRO A 145 -2.78 -15.88 11.00
CA PRO A 145 -3.38 -16.93 11.82
C PRO A 145 -4.37 -16.37 12.86
N PHE A 146 -4.35 -15.04 13.05
CA PHE A 146 -5.23 -14.29 13.94
C PHE A 146 -6.46 -13.71 13.23
N ALA A 147 -6.69 -14.10 12.00
CA ALA A 147 -7.85 -13.71 11.20
C ALA A 147 -8.61 -14.97 10.73
N ALA A 148 -9.92 -14.96 10.89
CA ALA A 148 -10.79 -15.96 10.29
C ALA A 148 -10.83 -15.82 8.77
N VAL A 149 -11.21 -16.90 8.07
CA VAL A 149 -11.40 -16.89 6.61
C VAL A 149 -12.66 -16.09 6.22
N TRP A 150 -13.69 -16.16 7.03
CA TRP A 150 -14.97 -15.48 6.80
C TRP A 150 -15.03 -14.11 7.47
N PRO A 151 -15.81 -13.17 6.94
CA PRO A 151 -15.92 -11.81 7.48
C PRO A 151 -16.46 -11.84 8.92
N ASN A 152 -15.92 -10.95 9.75
CA ASN A 152 -16.36 -10.71 11.13
C ASN A 152 -17.01 -9.32 11.24
N LEU A 153 -17.55 -9.00 12.41
CA LEU A 153 -18.24 -7.74 12.66
C LEU A 153 -17.37 -6.51 12.33
N ASP A 154 -16.09 -6.56 12.68
CA ASP A 154 -15.17 -5.43 12.46
C ASP A 154 -14.92 -5.19 10.96
N SER A 155 -14.81 -6.26 10.17
CA SER A 155 -14.69 -6.17 8.72
C SER A 155 -15.96 -5.63 8.07
N LEU A 156 -17.14 -6.07 8.53
CA LEU A 156 -18.42 -5.59 8.01
C LEU A 156 -18.69 -4.11 8.36
N ARG A 157 -18.30 -3.65 9.53
CA ARG A 157 -18.42 -2.24 9.94
C ARG A 157 -17.55 -1.27 9.13
N GLN A 158 -16.53 -1.76 8.45
CA GLN A 158 -15.69 -0.94 7.59
C GLN A 158 -16.29 -0.68 6.21
N ILE A 159 -17.35 -1.40 5.85
CA ILE A 159 -18.03 -1.27 4.55
C ILE A 159 -18.93 -0.03 4.57
N ALA A 160 -18.72 0.87 3.62
CA ALA A 160 -19.50 2.09 3.53
C ALA A 160 -20.91 1.83 2.94
N THR A 161 -21.83 2.74 3.21
CA THR A 161 -23.22 2.68 2.73
C THR A 161 -23.32 2.42 1.23
N ASN A 162 -22.58 3.16 0.43
CA ASN A 162 -22.59 3.02 -1.03
C ASN A 162 -22.11 1.65 -1.52
N GLU A 163 -21.19 1.02 -0.81
CA GLU A 163 -20.65 -0.31 -1.13
C GLU A 163 -21.68 -1.39 -0.75
N TRP A 164 -22.31 -1.28 0.43
CA TRP A 164 -23.44 -2.15 0.80
C TRP A 164 -24.58 -2.07 -0.22
N LEU A 165 -24.98 -0.86 -0.61
CA LEU A 165 -26.05 -0.64 -1.59
C LEU A 165 -25.66 -1.14 -2.99
N ALA A 166 -24.39 -1.00 -3.39
CA ALA A 166 -23.91 -1.47 -4.67
C ALA A 166 -24.03 -3.00 -4.78
N VAL A 167 -23.81 -3.73 -3.69
CA VAL A 167 -23.98 -5.19 -3.63
C VAL A 167 -25.45 -5.54 -3.50
N PHE A 168 -26.17 -4.97 -2.55
CA PHE A 168 -27.58 -5.26 -2.29
C PHE A 168 -28.45 -5.10 -3.54
N ASN A 169 -28.27 -4.03 -4.31
CA ASN A 169 -29.02 -3.76 -5.52
C ASN A 169 -28.72 -4.75 -6.67
N LYS A 170 -27.67 -5.54 -6.57
CA LYS A 170 -27.31 -6.58 -7.55
C LYS A 170 -27.73 -7.99 -7.12
N LEU A 171 -28.23 -8.14 -5.88
CA LEU A 171 -28.63 -9.46 -5.38
C LEU A 171 -29.79 -10.03 -6.20
N PRO A 172 -29.72 -11.33 -6.58
CA PRO A 172 -30.84 -12.03 -7.19
C PRO A 172 -32.05 -12.07 -6.26
N GLN A 173 -33.25 -12.07 -6.82
CA GLN A 173 -34.51 -12.18 -6.05
C GLN A 173 -34.55 -13.46 -5.20
N GLU A 174 -33.97 -14.54 -5.68
CA GLU A 174 -33.83 -15.80 -4.95
C GLU A 174 -33.01 -15.60 -3.66
N THR A 175 -31.87 -14.90 -3.74
CA THR A 175 -31.05 -14.56 -2.57
C THR A 175 -31.80 -13.71 -1.58
N LEU A 176 -32.55 -12.69 -2.05
CA LEU A 176 -33.35 -11.83 -1.19
C LEU A 176 -34.47 -12.64 -0.47
N ALA A 177 -35.08 -13.58 -1.13
CA ALA A 177 -36.07 -14.48 -0.53
C ALA A 177 -35.42 -15.36 0.57
N LEU A 178 -34.25 -15.93 0.31
CA LEU A 178 -33.51 -16.73 1.31
C LEU A 178 -33.09 -15.90 2.52
N LEU A 179 -32.68 -14.65 2.33
CA LEU A 179 -32.38 -13.72 3.43
C LEU A 179 -33.63 -13.43 4.27
N ALA A 180 -34.78 -13.17 3.62
CA ALA A 180 -36.04 -12.92 4.29
C ALA A 180 -36.52 -14.14 5.11
N ASP A 181 -36.37 -15.37 4.62
CA ASP A 181 -36.65 -16.62 5.32
C ASP A 181 -35.79 -16.78 6.59
N LYS A 182 -34.58 -16.21 6.61
CA LYS A 182 -33.71 -16.16 7.81
C LYS A 182 -34.01 -14.96 8.73
N GLY A 183 -35.12 -14.26 8.48
CA GLY A 183 -35.53 -13.10 9.28
C GLY A 183 -34.86 -11.78 8.87
N LEU A 184 -34.15 -11.74 7.73
CA LEU A 184 -33.43 -10.58 7.23
C LEU A 184 -34.16 -9.93 6.04
N ALA A 185 -35.30 -9.27 6.32
CA ALA A 185 -36.06 -8.52 5.32
C ALA A 185 -35.40 -7.15 5.08
N LEU A 186 -34.43 -7.10 4.16
CA LEU A 186 -33.66 -5.90 3.86
C LEU A 186 -34.29 -5.07 2.74
N THR A 187 -34.17 -3.75 2.86
CA THR A 187 -34.47 -2.77 1.82
C THR A 187 -33.28 -1.83 1.63
N ALA A 188 -33.30 -1.01 0.59
CA ALA A 188 -32.24 0.00 0.40
C ALA A 188 -32.18 0.99 1.60
N GLU A 189 -33.28 1.26 2.26
CA GLU A 189 -33.36 2.12 3.45
C GLU A 189 -32.67 1.51 4.67
N SER A 190 -32.56 0.17 4.74
CA SER A 190 -31.82 -0.54 5.79
C SER A 190 -30.34 -0.13 5.84
N PHE A 191 -29.78 0.33 4.73
CA PHE A 191 -28.38 0.77 4.62
C PHE A 191 -28.19 2.29 4.69
N ALA A 192 -29.25 3.06 5.01
CA ALA A 192 -29.20 4.51 5.04
C ALA A 192 -29.05 5.06 6.46
N GLY A 193 -28.20 6.09 6.62
CA GLY A 193 -28.08 6.85 7.86
C GLY A 193 -27.80 5.97 9.10
N ASP A 194 -28.56 6.19 10.17
CA ASP A 194 -28.39 5.48 11.45
C ASP A 194 -28.83 3.99 11.38
N ALA A 195 -29.66 3.63 10.41
CA ALA A 195 -30.08 2.24 10.22
C ALA A 195 -28.93 1.31 9.83
N LEU A 196 -27.88 1.82 9.17
CA LEU A 196 -26.75 1.03 8.72
C LEU A 196 -26.12 0.20 9.84
N ASN A 197 -25.80 0.83 10.97
CA ASN A 197 -25.15 0.14 12.10
C ASN A 197 -26.03 -0.97 12.66
N THR A 198 -27.33 -0.75 12.79
CA THR A 198 -28.30 -1.74 13.23
C THR A 198 -28.40 -2.88 12.23
N THR A 199 -28.46 -2.57 10.95
CA THR A 199 -28.50 -3.58 9.88
C THR A 199 -27.24 -4.44 9.85
N ILE A 200 -26.05 -3.85 9.95
CA ILE A 200 -24.79 -4.61 10.03
C ILE A 200 -24.78 -5.53 11.25
N GLN A 201 -25.23 -5.04 12.41
CA GLN A 201 -25.32 -5.85 13.61
C GLN A 201 -26.31 -7.01 13.43
N THR A 202 -27.45 -6.78 12.78
CA THR A 202 -28.45 -7.82 12.49
C THR A 202 -27.90 -8.86 11.50
N ILE A 203 -27.21 -8.42 10.43
CA ILE A 203 -26.52 -9.33 9.49
C ILE A 203 -25.54 -10.21 10.27
N TYR A 204 -24.70 -9.62 11.10
CA TYR A 204 -23.69 -10.34 11.86
C TYR A 204 -24.32 -11.34 12.85
N THR A 205 -25.32 -10.93 13.64
CA THR A 205 -26.01 -11.83 14.58
C THR A 205 -26.75 -12.96 13.86
N THR A 206 -27.28 -12.72 12.65
CA THR A 206 -27.85 -13.78 11.82
C THR A 206 -26.79 -14.77 11.37
N MET A 207 -25.58 -14.30 10.99
CA MET A 207 -24.46 -15.19 10.67
C MET A 207 -24.06 -16.03 11.88
N GLU A 208 -23.95 -15.44 13.08
CA GLU A 208 -23.61 -16.17 14.33
C GLU A 208 -24.60 -17.27 14.71
N GLN A 209 -25.84 -17.18 14.29
CA GLN A 209 -26.84 -18.24 14.51
C GLN A 209 -26.65 -19.45 13.59
N LEU A 210 -25.81 -19.33 12.53
CA LEU A 210 -25.55 -20.42 11.60
C LEU A 210 -24.42 -21.32 12.09
N PRO A 211 -24.67 -22.65 12.27
CA PRO A 211 -23.63 -23.60 12.68
C PRO A 211 -22.40 -23.57 11.73
N ALA A 212 -22.62 -23.41 10.44
CA ALA A 212 -21.54 -23.29 9.46
C ALA A 212 -20.63 -22.10 9.73
N TYR A 213 -21.20 -20.93 10.07
CA TYR A 213 -20.42 -19.74 10.41
C TYR A 213 -19.58 -19.96 11.67
N MET A 214 -20.21 -20.47 12.74
CA MET A 214 -19.53 -20.72 14.01
C MET A 214 -18.38 -21.72 13.89
N GLU A 215 -18.50 -22.74 13.04
CA GLU A 215 -17.40 -23.68 12.78
C GLU A 215 -16.22 -22.98 12.08
N HIS A 216 -16.48 -22.03 11.17
CA HIS A 216 -15.44 -21.30 10.43
C HIS A 216 -14.75 -20.21 11.25
N VAL A 217 -15.42 -19.62 12.23
CA VAL A 217 -14.83 -18.59 13.11
C VAL A 217 -14.38 -19.12 14.47
N LYS A 218 -14.41 -20.46 14.67
CA LYS A 218 -13.92 -21.11 15.86
C LYS A 218 -12.42 -20.88 16.05
N TYR A 219 -11.99 -20.64 17.27
CA TYR A 219 -10.59 -20.46 17.63
C TYR A 219 -10.10 -21.49 18.63
N TYR A 220 -8.79 -21.79 18.61
CA TYR A 220 -8.17 -22.79 19.51
C TYR A 220 -7.93 -22.24 20.91
N SER A 221 -7.51 -20.98 21.01
CA SER A 221 -7.15 -20.38 22.28
C SER A 221 -7.24 -18.86 22.22
N ASP A 222 -7.59 -18.29 23.35
CA ASP A 222 -7.45 -16.88 23.63
C ASP A 222 -6.07 -16.65 24.24
N LEU A 223 -5.18 -16.00 23.50
CA LEU A 223 -3.93 -15.51 24.04
C LEU A 223 -4.17 -14.10 24.58
N ALA A 224 -4.43 -14.01 25.88
CA ALA A 224 -4.55 -12.73 26.56
C ALA A 224 -3.14 -12.15 26.79
N ILE A 225 -2.73 -11.20 25.96
CA ILE A 225 -1.55 -10.35 26.21
C ILE A 225 -2.09 -9.05 26.83
N PRO A 226 -1.44 -8.45 27.85
CA PRO A 226 -1.85 -7.14 28.34
C PRO A 226 -2.03 -6.16 27.17
N LEU A 227 -3.25 -5.61 27.01
CA LEU A 227 -3.72 -4.72 25.93
C LEU A 227 -4.23 -5.40 24.65
N PHE A 228 -4.04 -6.73 24.41
CA PHE A 228 -4.51 -7.39 23.20
C PHE A 228 -5.05 -8.78 23.50
N ASN A 229 -6.30 -9.05 23.10
CA ASN A 229 -6.84 -10.41 23.03
C ASN A 229 -6.55 -10.95 21.62
N ILE A 230 -5.67 -11.93 21.52
CA ILE A 230 -5.30 -12.54 20.24
C ILE A 230 -5.97 -13.91 20.15
N HIS A 231 -6.85 -14.09 19.19
CA HIS A 231 -7.50 -15.35 18.88
C HIS A 231 -6.74 -16.07 17.78
N ILE A 232 -6.37 -17.34 18.00
CA ILE A 232 -5.81 -18.20 16.95
C ILE A 232 -6.94 -19.04 16.39
N PHE A 233 -7.34 -18.78 15.16
CA PHE A 233 -8.46 -19.45 14.52
C PHE A 233 -8.12 -20.88 14.08
N VAL A 234 -9.08 -21.80 14.19
CA VAL A 234 -8.98 -23.16 13.61
C VAL A 234 -8.89 -23.06 12.10
N ASN A 235 -9.78 -22.27 11.50
CA ASN A 235 -9.80 -21.92 10.09
C ASN A 235 -9.19 -20.53 9.87
N TYR A 236 -7.88 -20.40 10.15
CA TYR A 236 -7.16 -19.16 9.92
C TYR A 236 -6.98 -18.86 8.43
N ASN A 237 -6.89 -17.57 8.09
CA ASN A 237 -6.85 -17.12 6.71
C ASN A 237 -5.47 -17.20 6.06
N GLY A 238 -4.40 -17.14 6.84
CA GLY A 238 -3.03 -17.19 6.30
C GLY A 238 -1.96 -17.27 7.38
N TYR A 239 -0.69 -17.18 6.96
CA TYR A 239 0.49 -17.44 7.78
C TYR A 239 1.26 -16.18 8.19
N PHE A 240 0.72 -15.00 7.96
CA PHE A 240 1.40 -13.73 8.22
C PHE A 240 2.63 -13.47 7.34
N ILE A 241 2.74 -14.16 6.21
CA ILE A 241 3.89 -14.06 5.30
C ILE A 241 3.85 -12.75 4.51
N LEU A 242 2.68 -12.35 3.97
CA LEU A 242 2.57 -11.10 3.21
C LEU A 242 2.93 -9.86 4.05
N PRO A 243 2.45 -9.68 5.29
CA PRO A 243 2.89 -8.59 6.16
C PRO A 243 4.40 -8.54 6.38
N ILE A 244 5.03 -9.71 6.64
CA ILE A 244 6.49 -9.80 6.81
C ILE A 244 7.23 -9.43 5.52
N LEU A 245 6.79 -9.95 4.37
CA LEU A 245 7.39 -9.63 3.08
C LEU A 245 7.21 -8.16 2.70
N ALA A 246 6.05 -7.56 3.02
CA ALA A 246 5.78 -6.14 2.80
C ALA A 246 6.73 -5.26 3.62
N ALA A 247 6.85 -5.51 4.92
CA ALA A 247 7.75 -4.77 5.81
C ALA A 247 9.23 -4.98 5.45
N GLY A 248 9.63 -6.23 5.20
CA GLY A 248 10.99 -6.59 4.77
C GLY A 248 11.37 -5.98 3.43
N GLY A 249 10.46 -6.01 2.45
CA GLY A 249 10.62 -5.36 1.16
C GLY A 249 10.78 -3.85 1.28
N GLN A 250 9.97 -3.21 2.13
CA GLN A 250 10.07 -1.79 2.44
C GLN A 250 11.44 -1.45 3.07
N PHE A 251 11.90 -2.24 4.03
CA PHE A 251 13.20 -2.06 4.64
C PHE A 251 14.35 -2.23 3.65
N LEU A 252 14.28 -3.25 2.78
CA LEU A 252 15.26 -3.45 1.72
C LEU A 252 15.26 -2.29 0.71
N MET A 253 14.08 -1.80 0.33
CA MET A 253 13.93 -0.65 -0.56
C MET A 253 14.56 0.60 0.05
N THR A 254 14.33 0.85 1.33
CA THR A 254 14.94 1.97 2.06
C THR A 254 16.48 1.89 2.04
N LYS A 255 17.05 0.71 2.20
CA LYS A 255 18.50 0.51 2.09
C LYS A 255 19.04 0.70 0.67
N LEU A 256 18.32 0.25 -0.35
CA LEU A 256 18.74 0.36 -1.75
C LEU A 256 18.58 1.78 -2.32
N THR A 257 17.59 2.51 -1.86
CA THR A 257 17.40 3.91 -2.19
C THR A 257 18.24 4.81 -1.30
N GLY A 258 18.90 4.21 -0.35
CA GLY A 258 19.61 4.81 0.77
C GLY A 258 20.20 6.15 0.40
N THR A 259 19.69 7.11 1.08
CA THR A 259 20.24 8.43 1.16
C THR A 259 21.75 8.31 1.18
N ALA A 260 22.39 8.86 0.17
CA ALA A 260 23.79 9.20 0.30
C ALA A 260 23.88 9.89 1.66
N GLN A 261 24.56 9.22 2.58
CA GLN A 261 24.88 9.80 3.86
C GLN A 261 25.54 11.11 3.53
N THR A 262 24.85 12.22 3.70
CA THR A 262 25.53 13.50 3.80
C THR A 262 26.60 13.28 4.86
N PRO A 263 27.88 13.56 4.54
CA PRO A 263 28.94 13.40 5.52
C PRO A 263 28.47 14.12 6.79
N ALA A 264 28.72 13.46 7.94
CA ALA A 264 28.37 14.03 9.23
C ALA A 264 28.97 15.46 9.30
N ALA A 265 28.14 16.45 9.09
CA ALA A 265 28.48 17.79 9.51
C ALA A 265 28.31 17.78 11.03
N ASP A 266 29.27 18.34 11.76
CA ASP A 266 29.24 18.48 13.23
C ASP A 266 28.12 19.44 13.70
N ASP A 267 27.19 19.76 12.82
CA ASP A 267 26.11 20.72 12.96
C ASP A 267 24.85 20.08 13.55
N ALA A 268 24.28 20.69 14.57
CA ALA A 268 23.04 20.23 15.22
C ALA A 268 21.86 20.06 14.24
N GLN A 269 21.75 20.92 13.22
CA GLN A 269 20.72 20.84 12.19
C GLN A 269 20.92 19.64 11.24
N ALA A 270 22.17 19.36 10.86
CA ALA A 270 22.51 18.21 10.03
C ALA A 270 22.30 16.89 10.79
N GLN A 271 22.63 16.86 12.09
CA GLN A 271 22.34 15.73 12.97
C GLN A 271 20.83 15.50 13.14
N GLN A 272 20.05 16.57 13.31
CA GLN A 272 18.59 16.46 13.41
C GLN A 272 17.97 15.93 12.11
N ALA A 273 18.42 16.37 10.94
CA ALA A 273 17.98 15.85 9.64
C ALA A 273 18.36 14.38 9.47
N GLN A 274 19.56 13.97 9.87
CA GLN A 274 19.99 12.57 9.84
C GLN A 274 19.17 11.69 10.81
N ASN A 275 18.87 12.18 12.01
CA ASN A 275 18.06 11.46 12.98
C ASN A 275 16.61 11.29 12.50
N SER A 276 16.04 12.33 11.88
CA SER A 276 14.72 12.24 11.24
C SER A 276 14.69 11.20 10.11
N MET A 277 15.74 11.16 9.29
CA MET A 277 15.86 10.15 8.23
C MET A 277 16.04 8.74 8.78
N LYS A 278 16.86 8.56 9.84
CA LYS A 278 17.00 7.25 10.51
C LYS A 278 15.67 6.81 11.11
N PHE A 279 14.95 7.72 11.79
CA PHE A 279 13.63 7.43 12.32
C PHE A 279 12.67 6.96 11.21
N MET A 280 12.58 7.69 10.10
CA MET A 280 11.73 7.33 8.96
C MET A 280 12.09 5.97 8.37
N ASN A 281 13.39 5.62 8.31
CA ASN A 281 13.86 4.34 7.77
C ASN A 281 13.41 3.12 8.58
N TYR A 282 13.18 3.26 9.88
CA TYR A 282 12.66 2.20 10.73
C TYR A 282 11.15 2.32 10.96
N PHE A 283 10.64 3.54 11.03
CA PHE A 283 9.22 3.79 11.26
C PHE A 283 8.35 3.20 10.13
N PHE A 284 8.70 3.46 8.87
CA PHE A 284 7.88 3.00 7.75
C PHE A 284 7.75 1.49 7.64
N PRO A 285 8.80 0.67 7.75
CA PRO A 285 8.66 -0.79 7.76
C PRO A 285 7.79 -1.30 8.91
N ILE A 286 7.95 -0.75 10.13
CA ILE A 286 7.13 -1.13 11.29
C ILE A 286 5.67 -0.72 11.06
N PHE A 287 5.43 0.49 10.58
CA PHE A 287 4.10 0.99 10.25
C PHE A 287 3.43 0.13 9.17
N THR A 288 4.19 -0.28 8.13
CA THR A 288 3.71 -1.19 7.08
C THR A 288 3.31 -2.54 7.66
N LEU A 289 4.09 -3.09 8.60
CA LEU A 289 3.78 -4.34 9.27
C LEU A 289 2.44 -4.24 10.01
N ILE A 290 2.25 -3.18 10.80
CA ILE A 290 1.02 -2.92 11.56
C ILE A 290 -0.17 -2.72 10.63
N LEU A 291 0.00 -1.96 9.54
CA LEU A 291 -1.04 -1.79 8.53
C LEU A 291 -1.45 -3.12 7.91
N CYS A 292 -0.47 -3.90 7.42
CA CYS A 292 -0.75 -5.18 6.77
C CYS A 292 -1.30 -6.24 7.73
N PHE A 293 -1.10 -6.08 9.03
CA PHE A 293 -1.72 -6.94 10.05
C PHE A 293 -3.23 -6.73 10.15
N ASN A 294 -3.68 -5.48 10.02
CA ASN A 294 -5.08 -5.09 10.22
C ASN A 294 -5.89 -5.01 8.92
N TYR A 295 -5.21 -4.97 7.77
CA TYR A 295 -5.86 -4.86 6.47
C TYR A 295 -5.88 -6.19 5.73
N ASN A 296 -6.78 -6.30 4.73
CA ASN A 296 -6.93 -7.48 3.89
C ASN A 296 -5.64 -7.88 3.17
N ALA A 297 -5.53 -9.17 2.83
CA ALA A 297 -4.35 -9.73 2.21
C ALA A 297 -4.06 -9.13 0.83
N ILE A 298 -5.09 -8.69 0.10
CA ILE A 298 -4.94 -8.06 -1.23
C ILE A 298 -4.12 -6.77 -1.13
N PHE A 299 -4.29 -6.00 -0.06
CA PHE A 299 -3.49 -4.80 0.21
C PHE A 299 -2.04 -5.14 0.55
N ALA A 300 -1.82 -6.14 1.41
CA ALA A 300 -0.47 -6.60 1.73
C ALA A 300 0.25 -7.14 0.48
N LEU A 301 -0.46 -7.87 -0.37
CA LEU A 301 0.03 -8.37 -1.66
C LEU A 301 0.43 -7.24 -2.62
N TYR A 302 -0.43 -6.21 -2.74
CA TYR A 302 -0.07 -5.00 -3.48
C TYR A 302 1.24 -4.40 -2.98
N TRP A 303 1.40 -4.29 -1.65
CA TRP A 303 2.60 -3.71 -1.04
C TRP A 303 3.85 -4.53 -1.34
N VAL A 304 3.75 -5.86 -1.26
CA VAL A 304 4.83 -6.79 -1.63
C VAL A 304 5.19 -6.63 -3.11
N ALA A 305 4.21 -6.69 -4.00
CA ALA A 305 4.41 -6.54 -5.44
C ALA A 305 5.05 -5.19 -5.79
N ALA A 306 4.55 -4.10 -5.18
CA ALA A 306 5.08 -2.75 -5.36
C ALA A 306 6.54 -2.64 -4.94
N ASN A 307 6.92 -3.25 -3.81
CA ASN A 307 8.30 -3.26 -3.32
C ASN A 307 9.21 -4.09 -4.23
N VAL A 308 8.79 -5.29 -4.63
CA VAL A 308 9.59 -6.16 -5.52
C VAL A 308 9.85 -5.48 -6.87
N ILE A 309 8.81 -4.95 -7.49
CA ILE A 309 8.92 -4.25 -8.78
C ILE A 309 9.80 -3.00 -8.62
N ALA A 310 9.64 -2.21 -7.55
CA ALA A 310 10.45 -1.04 -7.28
C ALA A 310 11.93 -1.39 -7.05
N ILE A 311 12.24 -2.50 -6.39
CA ILE A 311 13.62 -2.97 -6.20
C ILE A 311 14.26 -3.31 -7.55
N VAL A 312 13.56 -4.08 -8.40
CA VAL A 312 14.03 -4.46 -9.73
C VAL A 312 14.24 -3.21 -10.60
N GLN A 313 13.25 -2.34 -10.64
CA GLN A 313 13.28 -1.06 -11.38
C GLN A 313 14.43 -0.16 -10.90
N THR A 314 14.64 -0.05 -9.59
CA THR A 314 15.72 0.72 -8.99
C THR A 314 17.09 0.21 -9.40
N LYS A 315 17.31 -1.10 -9.30
CA LYS A 315 18.56 -1.72 -9.75
C LYS A 315 18.79 -1.52 -11.23
N GLY A 316 17.77 -1.73 -12.06
CA GLY A 316 17.86 -1.52 -13.52
C GLY A 316 18.22 -0.09 -13.89
N ILE A 317 17.55 0.90 -13.30
CA ILE A 317 17.85 2.32 -13.55
C ILE A 317 19.27 2.67 -13.09
N ASN A 318 19.69 2.19 -11.90
CA ASN A 318 21.03 2.46 -11.39
C ASN A 318 22.10 1.86 -12.31
N MET A 319 21.96 0.60 -12.72
CA MET A 319 22.91 -0.05 -13.66
C MET A 319 22.99 0.71 -15.00
N TYR A 320 21.86 1.16 -15.53
CA TYR A 320 21.83 1.96 -16.75
C TYR A 320 22.58 3.30 -16.57
N LEU A 321 22.33 4.01 -15.46
CA LEU A 321 22.98 5.29 -15.17
C LEU A 321 24.50 5.12 -14.93
N ASP A 322 24.92 4.07 -14.22
CA ASP A 322 26.34 3.75 -14.00
C ASP A 322 27.07 3.49 -15.33
N ARG A 323 26.45 2.69 -16.20
CA ARG A 323 26.99 2.43 -17.53
C ARG A 323 27.08 3.70 -18.39
N LYS A 324 26.08 4.54 -18.33
CA LYS A 324 26.05 5.83 -19.05
C LYS A 324 27.17 6.74 -18.56
N GLU A 325 27.33 6.92 -17.25
CA GLU A 325 28.40 7.73 -16.66
C GLU A 325 29.79 7.19 -16.99
N ALA A 326 29.98 5.87 -16.99
CA ALA A 326 31.26 5.25 -17.40
C ALA A 326 31.60 5.52 -18.89
N LEU A 327 30.61 5.44 -19.77
CA LEU A 327 30.76 5.77 -21.20
C LEU A 327 31.07 7.25 -21.44
N GLU A 328 30.44 8.15 -20.69
CA GLU A 328 30.70 9.59 -20.73
C GLU A 328 32.12 9.92 -20.24
N ALA A 329 32.58 9.25 -19.20
CA ALA A 329 33.94 9.40 -18.67
C ALA A 329 35.02 8.86 -19.64
N ALA A 330 34.71 7.78 -20.37
CA ALA A 330 35.64 7.22 -21.40
C ALA A 330 35.73 8.05 -22.69
N ASN A 331 34.73 8.89 -23.00
CA ASN A 331 34.66 9.73 -24.22
C ASN A 331 34.35 11.20 -23.92
N PRO A 332 35.24 11.96 -23.27
CA PRO A 332 35.00 13.36 -22.87
C PRO A 332 34.75 14.31 -24.05
N ASN A 333 35.26 14.00 -25.25
CA ASN A 333 35.16 14.86 -26.42
C ASN A 333 33.79 14.82 -27.15
N LYS A 334 32.89 13.91 -26.84
CA LYS A 334 31.52 13.87 -27.44
C LYS A 334 30.51 14.78 -26.77
N ASN A 335 30.80 15.32 -25.59
CA ASN A 335 29.83 16.07 -24.77
C ASN A 335 29.84 17.58 -24.97
N THR A 336 30.68 18.14 -25.84
CA THR A 336 30.67 19.60 -26.13
C THR A 336 29.55 20.04 -27.06
N GLY A 337 28.76 19.11 -27.63
CA GLY A 337 27.71 19.38 -28.60
C GLY A 337 26.25 19.38 -28.13
N SER A 338 25.94 18.92 -26.91
CA SER A 338 24.53 18.74 -26.46
C SER A 338 24.06 19.70 -25.33
N LEU A 339 24.79 20.77 -25.09
CA LEU A 339 24.43 21.85 -24.16
C LEU A 339 24.19 23.17 -24.92
N LYS A 340 23.33 23.14 -25.96
CA LYS A 340 22.68 24.35 -26.46
C LYS A 340 21.18 24.26 -26.27
#